data_32d6c40eb8e0c7179abf31b20dbdb2f8
#
_entry.id   32d6c40eb8e0c7179abf31b20dbdb2f8
#
_cell.length_a   1.000
_cell.length_b   1.000
_cell.length_c   1.000
_cell.angle_alpha   90.00
_cell.angle_beta   90.00
_cell.angle_gamma   90.00
#
_symmetry.space_group_name_H-M   'P 1'
#
loop_
_entity.id
_entity.type
_entity.pdbx_description
1 polymer ?
#
loop_
_entity_poly.entity_id
_entity_poly.type
_entity_poly.pdbx_seq_one_letter_code
_entity_poly.pdbx_strand_id
1 'polypeptide(L)'
;RPNIETVPENPEDFEFSQIMTQLLRSKWDRDLFSQIVVEAIVDANLYGIAITEQPWNQDLLNGLGDYEFNTVDPMYCYPDPRMRDINDSYGTGFITAVPTDIAEIKRKWPKYGHLVKADLSDLDTAKTAKLDMNDYRIRSATDNLTLVQGERPADENQANQALLITAWLKDETMVEEKIRVEDKFGKKVTKFQQKKKYPNGRKVVIAAGVLLEDEENPYLDGKMPFARLVDHMLPREFFGEGEVDQLKGPQAIINKLWSHAMDVLELMGNPIWKNPTGSGVFSDTITNQPGLVIDHNDGFEPKREMGEDVQPSVWQAFDRIDQVFEKISGVNEVTQGATPRNASGVAIDSLQEAAQTRIRLKSRHVEAWLTQVGQQFASRILQFYSTPRIIRITDNPEAEKYFKIAIDDVLDESGEVQ
;
A
#
# COMPACT_ATOMS: atom_id res chain seq x y z
N ARG A 1 1.76 -4.81 18.98
CA ARG A 1 0.79 -5.86 18.69
C ARG A 1 -0.60 -5.25 18.83
N PRO A 2 -1.45 -5.27 17.80
CA PRO A 2 -2.83 -4.80 17.94
C PRO A 2 -3.57 -5.74 18.90
N ASN A 3 -4.41 -5.15 19.76
CA ASN A 3 -5.28 -5.95 20.62
C ASN A 3 -6.51 -6.36 19.79
N ILE A 4 -6.52 -7.61 19.30
CA ILE A 4 -7.64 -8.15 18.54
C ILE A 4 -8.59 -8.80 19.52
N GLU A 5 -9.81 -8.29 19.59
CA GLU A 5 -10.89 -8.82 20.41
C GLU A 5 -12.17 -8.87 19.60
N THR A 6 -12.87 -9.98 19.69
CA THR A 6 -14.24 -10.13 19.17
C THR A 6 -15.21 -9.85 20.28
N VAL A 7 -16.09 -8.87 20.06
CA VAL A 7 -17.11 -8.49 21.05
C VAL A 7 -18.43 -9.16 20.68
N PRO A 8 -19.05 -9.96 21.57
CA PRO A 8 -20.33 -10.60 21.27
C PRO A 8 -21.44 -9.56 21.24
N GLU A 9 -22.39 -9.72 20.32
CA GLU A 9 -23.63 -8.91 20.29
C GLU A 9 -24.64 -9.40 21.31
N ASN A 10 -24.70 -10.71 21.54
CA ASN A 10 -25.58 -11.33 22.54
C ASN A 10 -24.76 -11.98 23.65
N PRO A 11 -25.33 -12.06 24.89
CA PRO A 11 -24.65 -12.71 26.00
C PRO A 11 -24.36 -14.21 25.75
N GLU A 12 -25.14 -14.86 24.93
CA GLU A 12 -25.02 -16.29 24.58
C GLU A 12 -23.79 -16.55 23.71
N ASP A 13 -23.33 -15.57 22.94
CA ASP A 13 -22.18 -15.67 22.04
C ASP A 13 -20.83 -15.43 22.75
N PHE A 14 -20.83 -15.29 24.08
CA PHE A 14 -19.63 -14.90 24.82
C PHE A 14 -18.51 -15.94 24.72
N GLU A 15 -18.82 -17.22 24.86
CA GLU A 15 -17.82 -18.29 24.75
C GLU A 15 -17.25 -18.38 23.34
N PHE A 16 -18.12 -18.26 22.34
CA PHE A 16 -17.73 -18.25 20.93
C PHE A 16 -16.82 -17.04 20.60
N SER A 17 -17.13 -15.87 21.12
CA SER A 17 -16.30 -14.67 20.91
C SER A 17 -14.90 -14.81 21.51
N GLN A 18 -14.77 -15.47 22.65
CA GLN A 18 -13.47 -15.78 23.25
C GLN A 18 -12.65 -16.73 22.37
N ILE A 19 -13.28 -17.79 21.86
CA ILE A 19 -12.64 -18.75 20.96
C ILE A 19 -12.19 -18.06 19.68
N MET A 20 -13.05 -17.24 19.07
CA MET A 20 -12.72 -16.48 17.87
C MET A 20 -11.54 -15.52 18.09
N THR A 21 -11.53 -14.82 19.24
CA THR A 21 -10.44 -13.93 19.64
C THR A 21 -9.10 -14.70 19.72
N GLN A 22 -9.11 -15.87 20.34
CA GLN A 22 -7.90 -16.68 20.47
C GLN A 22 -7.43 -17.23 19.13
N LEU A 23 -8.35 -17.61 18.26
CA LEU A 23 -8.09 -18.03 16.89
C LEU A 23 -7.38 -16.94 16.08
N LEU A 24 -7.94 -15.76 16.07
CA LEU A 24 -7.39 -14.62 15.35
C LEU A 24 -6.01 -14.23 15.88
N ARG A 25 -5.82 -14.22 17.20
CA ARG A 25 -4.52 -13.91 17.83
C ARG A 25 -3.46 -14.98 17.49
N SER A 26 -3.81 -16.27 17.59
CA SER A 26 -2.90 -17.37 17.27
C SER A 26 -2.44 -17.31 15.80
N LYS A 27 -3.35 -17.07 14.89
CA LYS A 27 -3.05 -16.91 13.45
C LYS A 27 -2.18 -15.68 13.19
N TRP A 28 -2.51 -14.57 13.82
CA TRP A 28 -1.76 -13.32 13.70
C TRP A 28 -0.28 -13.49 14.03
N ASP A 29 0.01 -14.21 15.11
CA ASP A 29 1.38 -14.45 15.55
C ASP A 29 2.10 -15.50 14.69
N ARG A 30 1.40 -16.56 14.30
CA ARG A 30 1.97 -17.63 13.49
C ARG A 30 2.41 -17.16 12.12
N ASP A 31 1.59 -16.37 11.45
CA ASP A 31 1.79 -15.97 10.06
C ASP A 31 2.44 -14.59 9.94
N LEU A 32 2.95 -14.02 11.04
CA LEU A 32 3.68 -12.75 11.09
C LEU A 32 2.92 -11.57 10.45
N PHE A 33 1.61 -11.52 10.63
CA PHE A 33 0.76 -10.48 10.05
C PHE A 33 1.17 -9.04 10.45
N SER A 34 1.89 -8.90 11.56
CA SER A 34 2.47 -7.61 11.97
C SER A 34 3.43 -7.04 10.92
N GLN A 35 4.14 -7.85 10.14
CA GLN A 35 5.02 -7.39 9.07
C GLN A 35 4.20 -6.82 7.91
N ILE A 36 3.12 -7.49 7.54
CA ILE A 36 2.18 -7.04 6.49
C ILE A 36 1.53 -5.70 6.89
N VAL A 37 1.20 -5.53 8.17
CA VAL A 37 0.67 -4.25 8.68
C VAL A 37 1.70 -3.12 8.54
N VAL A 38 2.97 -3.38 8.85
CA VAL A 38 4.03 -2.38 8.66
C VAL A 38 4.18 -2.03 7.18
N GLU A 39 4.19 -3.01 6.29
CA GLU A 39 4.24 -2.82 4.84
C GLU A 39 3.06 -1.98 4.34
N ALA A 40 1.84 -2.32 4.76
CA ALA A 40 0.65 -1.54 4.41
C ALA A 40 0.70 -0.09 4.92
N ILE A 41 1.26 0.16 6.12
CA ILE A 41 1.44 1.52 6.64
C ILE A 41 2.47 2.28 5.80
N VAL A 42 3.55 1.63 5.38
CA VAL A 42 4.55 2.24 4.50
C VAL A 42 3.93 2.59 3.15
N ASP A 43 3.17 1.67 2.53
CA ASP A 43 2.47 1.92 1.27
C ASP A 43 1.48 3.09 1.39
N ALA A 44 0.69 3.14 2.48
CA ALA A 44 -0.22 4.25 2.72
C ALA A 44 0.49 5.59 2.82
N ASN A 45 1.65 5.66 3.48
CA ASN A 45 2.45 6.88 3.56
C ASN A 45 3.07 7.29 2.21
N LEU A 46 3.46 6.32 1.37
CA LEU A 46 4.09 6.55 0.06
C LEU A 46 3.07 6.90 -1.02
N TYR A 47 2.03 6.09 -1.14
CA TYR A 47 1.04 6.15 -2.23
C TYR A 47 -0.29 6.81 -1.83
N GLY A 48 -0.44 7.16 -0.55
CA GLY A 48 -1.69 7.68 0.01
C GLY A 48 -2.73 6.61 0.32
N ILE A 49 -2.50 5.38 -0.13
CA ILE A 49 -3.37 4.23 0.07
C ILE A 49 -2.55 2.95 0.13
N ALA A 50 -2.95 2.02 1.00
CA ALA A 50 -2.55 0.62 0.93
C ALA A 50 -3.77 -0.25 0.71
N ILE A 51 -3.60 -1.30 -0.06
CA ILE A 51 -4.64 -2.28 -0.35
C ILE A 51 -4.14 -3.64 0.12
N THR A 52 -4.95 -4.30 0.91
CA THR A 52 -4.66 -5.65 1.39
C THR A 52 -5.73 -6.62 0.91
N GLU A 53 -5.30 -7.82 0.60
CA GLU A 53 -6.15 -8.91 0.15
C GLU A 53 -6.21 -10.01 1.21
N GLN A 54 -7.43 -10.52 1.47
CA GLN A 54 -7.69 -11.57 2.44
C GLN A 54 -8.37 -12.78 1.74
N PRO A 55 -7.66 -13.48 0.85
CA PRO A 55 -8.22 -14.60 0.12
C PRO A 55 -8.25 -15.88 0.97
N TRP A 56 -9.17 -16.76 0.63
CA TRP A 56 -9.11 -18.15 1.08
C TRP A 56 -8.23 -18.97 0.13
N ASN A 57 -7.20 -19.62 0.65
CA ASN A 57 -6.32 -20.49 -0.13
C ASN A 57 -6.52 -21.95 0.28
N GLN A 58 -7.05 -22.77 -0.63
CA GLN A 58 -7.34 -24.19 -0.39
C GLN A 58 -6.08 -25.05 -0.31
N ASP A 59 -4.96 -24.62 -0.88
CA ASP A 59 -3.72 -25.41 -0.94
C ASP A 59 -2.93 -25.38 0.38
N LEU A 60 -3.27 -24.46 1.27
CA LEU A 60 -2.60 -24.36 2.57
C LEU A 60 -2.95 -25.54 3.48
N LEU A 61 -2.06 -25.81 4.45
CA LEU A 61 -2.22 -26.84 5.46
C LEU A 61 -2.52 -28.23 4.87
N ASN A 62 -1.81 -28.62 3.81
CA ASN A 62 -1.98 -29.90 3.11
C ASN A 62 -3.41 -30.15 2.58
N GLY A 63 -4.06 -29.10 2.08
CA GLY A 63 -5.40 -29.18 1.47
C GLY A 63 -6.55 -28.91 2.44
N LEU A 64 -6.28 -28.60 3.70
CA LEU A 64 -7.31 -28.13 4.64
C LEU A 64 -7.78 -26.71 4.33
N GLY A 65 -6.94 -25.96 3.60
CA GLY A 65 -7.16 -24.55 3.30
C GLY A 65 -6.96 -23.62 4.51
N ASP A 66 -6.62 -22.38 4.26
CA ASP A 66 -6.56 -21.32 5.27
C ASP A 66 -6.72 -19.97 4.61
N TYR A 67 -7.04 -18.91 5.38
CA TYR A 67 -7.03 -17.56 4.85
C TYR A 67 -5.63 -16.97 4.88
N GLU A 68 -5.34 -16.15 3.88
CA GLU A 68 -4.10 -15.41 3.75
C GLU A 68 -4.32 -13.92 4.05
N PHE A 69 -3.24 -13.22 4.29
CA PHE A 69 -3.22 -11.78 4.41
C PHE A 69 -2.02 -11.26 3.62
N ASN A 70 -2.29 -10.54 2.53
CA ASN A 70 -1.28 -10.07 1.61
C ASN A 70 -1.47 -8.59 1.33
N THR A 71 -0.39 -7.86 1.06
CA THR A 71 -0.44 -6.53 0.47
C THR A 71 -0.58 -6.64 -1.05
N VAL A 72 -1.32 -5.73 -1.64
CA VAL A 72 -1.44 -5.59 -3.10
C VAL A 72 -0.95 -4.21 -3.47
N ASP A 73 -0.01 -4.14 -4.40
CA ASP A 73 0.51 -2.85 -4.88
C ASP A 73 -0.65 -1.99 -5.42
N PRO A 74 -0.88 -0.81 -4.86
CA PRO A 74 -1.95 0.09 -5.29
C PRO A 74 -1.91 0.45 -6.78
N MET A 75 -0.72 0.36 -7.40
CA MET A 75 -0.54 0.63 -8.83
C MET A 75 -1.22 -0.40 -9.73
N TYR A 76 -1.45 -1.61 -9.22
CA TYR A 76 -2.14 -2.69 -9.94
C TYR A 76 -3.63 -2.76 -9.63
N CYS A 77 -4.17 -1.78 -8.92
CA CYS A 77 -5.55 -1.76 -8.45
C CYS A 77 -6.38 -0.71 -9.19
N TYR A 78 -7.50 -1.12 -9.74
CA TYR A 78 -8.40 -0.31 -10.56
C TYR A 78 -9.83 -0.38 -10.00
N PRO A 79 -10.18 0.51 -9.07
CA PRO A 79 -11.54 0.63 -8.54
C PRO A 79 -12.49 1.26 -9.58
N ASP A 80 -13.80 0.94 -9.49
CA ASP A 80 -14.82 1.71 -10.21
C ASP A 80 -14.71 3.20 -9.82
N PRO A 81 -14.76 4.15 -10.76
CA PRO A 81 -14.65 5.58 -10.47
C PRO A 81 -15.66 6.14 -9.46
N ARG A 82 -16.78 5.46 -9.24
CA ARG A 82 -17.79 5.83 -8.24
C ARG A 82 -17.54 5.25 -6.85
N MET A 83 -16.61 4.31 -6.75
CA MET A 83 -16.26 3.62 -5.51
C MET A 83 -15.54 4.58 -4.56
N ARG A 84 -15.92 4.56 -3.30
CA ARG A 84 -15.27 5.34 -2.23
C ARG A 84 -14.58 4.44 -1.22
N ASP A 85 -15.08 3.21 -1.10
CA ASP A 85 -14.50 2.13 -0.32
C ASP A 85 -14.73 0.81 -1.06
N ILE A 86 -13.94 -0.22 -0.79
CA ILE A 86 -13.93 -1.48 -1.56
C ILE A 86 -15.29 -2.17 -1.51
N ASN A 87 -15.94 -2.18 -0.36
CA ASN A 87 -17.23 -2.84 -0.15
C ASN A 87 -18.40 -1.85 0.00
N ASP A 88 -18.26 -0.63 -0.52
CA ASP A 88 -19.34 0.35 -0.50
C ASP A 88 -20.47 0.00 -1.48
N SER A 89 -21.58 0.71 -1.38
CA SER A 89 -22.75 0.51 -2.25
C SER A 89 -22.66 1.26 -3.59
N TYR A 90 -21.71 2.14 -3.75
CA TYR A 90 -21.62 3.03 -4.92
C TYR A 90 -20.87 2.41 -6.10
N GLY A 91 -19.84 1.61 -5.83
CA GLY A 91 -19.04 0.97 -6.85
C GLY A 91 -19.63 -0.35 -7.34
N THR A 92 -19.42 -0.66 -8.60
CA THR A 92 -19.87 -1.91 -9.23
C THR A 92 -18.78 -2.97 -9.32
N GLY A 93 -17.50 -2.60 -9.17
CA GLY A 93 -16.45 -3.58 -9.27
C GLY A 93 -15.06 -3.06 -8.91
N PHE A 94 -14.20 -3.99 -8.57
CA PHE A 94 -12.80 -3.77 -8.24
C PHE A 94 -11.94 -4.72 -9.07
N ILE A 95 -10.95 -4.19 -9.77
CA ILE A 95 -10.09 -4.96 -10.66
C ILE A 95 -8.66 -4.86 -10.16
N THR A 96 -7.98 -6.00 -10.14
CA THR A 96 -6.52 -6.07 -9.95
C THR A 96 -5.87 -6.61 -11.23
N ALA A 97 -4.75 -6.02 -11.64
CA ALA A 97 -4.01 -6.43 -12.84
C ALA A 97 -2.53 -6.61 -12.48
N VAL A 98 -2.13 -7.82 -12.14
CA VAL A 98 -0.82 -8.14 -11.57
C VAL A 98 0.01 -8.96 -12.58
N PRO A 99 1.26 -8.55 -12.88
CA PRO A 99 2.19 -9.37 -13.66
C PRO A 99 2.45 -10.71 -12.93
N THR A 100 2.14 -11.82 -13.58
CA THR A 100 2.23 -13.14 -12.96
C THR A 100 2.97 -14.10 -13.89
N ASP A 101 3.79 -14.99 -13.33
CA ASP A 101 4.50 -16.00 -14.10
C ASP A 101 3.52 -16.99 -14.74
N ILE A 102 3.74 -17.30 -16.01
CA ILE A 102 2.92 -18.26 -16.77
C ILE A 102 2.95 -19.65 -16.12
N ALA A 103 4.06 -20.05 -15.50
CA ALA A 103 4.14 -21.33 -14.80
C ALA A 103 3.18 -21.37 -13.61
N GLU A 104 3.04 -20.26 -12.88
CA GLU A 104 2.08 -20.14 -11.79
C GLU A 104 0.63 -20.14 -12.30
N ILE A 105 0.34 -19.42 -13.38
CA ILE A 105 -0.98 -19.40 -14.00
C ILE A 105 -1.39 -20.82 -14.45
N LYS A 106 -0.49 -21.56 -15.08
CA LYS A 106 -0.72 -22.96 -15.50
C LYS A 106 -0.97 -23.89 -14.32
N ARG A 107 -0.27 -23.67 -13.22
CA ARG A 107 -0.44 -24.47 -11.99
C ARG A 107 -1.82 -24.21 -11.37
N LYS A 108 -2.21 -22.94 -11.26
CA LYS A 108 -3.46 -22.53 -10.58
C LYS A 108 -4.71 -22.82 -11.43
N TRP A 109 -4.60 -22.67 -12.77
CA TRP A 109 -5.70 -22.94 -13.70
C TRP A 109 -5.30 -23.96 -14.78
N PRO A 110 -5.15 -25.26 -14.44
CA PRO A 110 -4.65 -26.28 -15.37
C PRO A 110 -5.52 -26.45 -16.61
N LYS A 111 -6.82 -26.15 -16.49
CA LYS A 111 -7.79 -26.32 -17.59
C LYS A 111 -7.57 -25.35 -18.74
N TYR A 112 -7.29 -24.09 -18.46
CA TYR A 112 -7.19 -23.04 -19.47
C TYR A 112 -5.80 -22.34 -19.47
N GLY A 113 -5.03 -22.46 -18.40
CA GLY A 113 -3.73 -21.80 -18.24
C GLY A 113 -2.69 -22.21 -19.29
N HIS A 114 -2.84 -23.41 -19.90
CA HIS A 114 -1.95 -23.85 -20.99
C HIS A 114 -2.11 -23.01 -22.28
N LEU A 115 -3.24 -22.29 -22.43
CA LEU A 115 -3.51 -21.41 -23.57
C LEU A 115 -2.89 -20.03 -23.42
N VAL A 116 -2.50 -19.66 -22.18
CA VAL A 116 -1.92 -18.36 -21.87
C VAL A 116 -0.52 -18.25 -22.45
N LYS A 117 -0.26 -17.18 -23.17
CA LYS A 117 1.06 -16.82 -23.71
C LYS A 117 1.61 -15.60 -22.99
N ALA A 118 2.93 -15.42 -22.99
CA ALA A 118 3.54 -14.20 -22.48
C ALA A 118 3.06 -13.00 -23.30
N ASP A 119 2.58 -11.96 -22.62
CA ASP A 119 2.13 -10.70 -23.21
C ASP A 119 2.94 -9.49 -22.73
N LEU A 120 3.77 -9.66 -21.70
CA LEU A 120 4.62 -8.61 -21.15
C LEU A 120 6.01 -8.53 -21.82
N SER A 121 6.36 -9.51 -22.69
CA SER A 121 7.61 -9.46 -23.47
C SER A 121 7.63 -8.34 -24.52
N ASP A 122 6.47 -7.84 -24.93
CA ASP A 122 6.30 -6.72 -25.85
C ASP A 122 5.83 -5.45 -25.11
N LEU A 123 6.67 -4.94 -24.21
CA LEU A 123 6.46 -3.62 -23.59
C LEU A 123 6.33 -2.50 -24.64
N ASP A 124 6.77 -2.71 -25.87
CA ASP A 124 6.48 -1.84 -27.01
C ASP A 124 5.02 -1.93 -27.48
N THR A 125 4.33 -3.05 -27.24
CA THR A 125 2.89 -3.19 -27.55
C THR A 125 2.01 -2.52 -26.51
N ALA A 126 2.45 -2.39 -25.26
CA ALA A 126 1.78 -1.57 -24.25
C ALA A 126 1.81 -0.06 -24.61
N LYS A 127 2.80 0.37 -25.41
CA LYS A 127 2.84 1.73 -25.97
C LYS A 127 1.84 1.93 -27.12
N THR A 128 1.38 0.88 -27.76
CA THR A 128 0.42 0.91 -28.86
C THR A 128 -1.02 0.63 -28.45
N ALA A 129 -1.26 -0.05 -27.36
CA ALA A 129 -2.55 -0.01 -26.69
C ALA A 129 -2.69 1.41 -26.10
N LYS A 130 -3.37 2.28 -26.82
CA LYS A 130 -3.85 3.59 -26.35
C LYS A 130 -4.84 3.37 -25.19
N LEU A 131 -4.36 2.88 -24.09
CA LEU A 131 -4.98 3.08 -22.81
C LEU A 131 -4.65 4.52 -22.43
N ASP A 132 -5.56 5.42 -22.77
CA ASP A 132 -5.67 6.79 -22.29
C ASP A 132 -6.00 6.76 -20.78
N MET A 133 -5.22 6.00 -20.03
CA MET A 133 -5.22 6.05 -18.59
C MET A 133 -4.11 7.00 -18.20
N ASN A 134 -4.39 7.86 -17.24
CA ASN A 134 -3.45 8.78 -16.64
C ASN A 134 -2.08 8.12 -16.41
N ASP A 135 -1.32 8.06 -17.47
CA ASP A 135 -0.11 7.32 -17.77
C ASP A 135 1.07 7.68 -16.84
N TYR A 136 0.84 8.70 -16.00
CA TYR A 136 1.83 9.25 -15.10
C TYR A 136 2.15 8.32 -13.91
N ARG A 137 1.19 7.52 -13.45
CA ARG A 137 1.40 6.64 -12.28
C ARG A 137 2.15 5.37 -12.66
N ILE A 138 1.83 4.77 -13.80
CA ILE A 138 2.50 3.54 -14.27
C ILE A 138 3.94 3.84 -14.72
N ARG A 139 4.15 4.96 -15.44
CA ARG A 139 5.49 5.39 -15.83
C ARG A 139 6.38 5.74 -14.64
N SER A 140 5.84 6.40 -13.60
CA SER A 140 6.66 6.77 -12.45
C SER A 140 7.13 5.58 -11.62
N ALA A 141 6.34 4.51 -11.54
CA ALA A 141 6.77 3.29 -10.85
C ALA A 141 7.83 2.52 -11.64
N THR A 142 7.67 2.40 -12.97
CA THR A 142 8.64 1.71 -13.83
C THR A 142 9.92 2.53 -14.03
N ASP A 143 9.80 3.84 -14.20
CA ASP A 143 10.95 4.74 -14.38
C ASP A 143 11.76 4.93 -13.08
N ASN A 144 11.11 4.95 -11.92
CA ASN A 144 11.81 5.02 -10.64
C ASN A 144 12.54 3.72 -10.29
N LEU A 145 12.00 2.56 -10.68
CA LEU A 145 12.69 1.27 -10.55
C LEU A 145 13.90 1.18 -11.48
N THR A 146 13.84 1.74 -12.67
CA THR A 146 14.97 1.77 -13.62
C THR A 146 16.05 2.78 -13.25
N LEU A 147 15.69 3.90 -12.62
CA LEU A 147 16.65 4.91 -12.16
C LEU A 147 17.47 4.46 -10.94
N VAL A 148 16.92 3.61 -10.08
CA VAL A 148 17.62 3.09 -8.88
C VAL A 148 18.51 1.89 -9.20
N GLN A 149 18.29 1.21 -10.30
CA GLN A 149 18.97 -0.08 -10.62
C GLN A 149 19.82 -0.05 -11.87
N GLY A 150 20.39 1.08 -12.31
CA GLY A 150 21.29 1.09 -13.47
C GLY A 150 20.94 0.00 -14.51
N GLU A 151 20.93 0.29 -15.78
CA GLU A 151 20.57 -0.62 -16.89
C GLU A 151 20.75 -2.12 -16.56
N ARG A 152 19.70 -2.74 -16.01
CA ARG A 152 19.63 -4.21 -16.03
C ARG A 152 19.32 -4.62 -17.46
N PRO A 153 20.07 -5.56 -18.03
CA PRO A 153 19.63 -6.20 -19.27
C PRO A 153 18.20 -6.71 -19.03
N ALA A 154 17.33 -6.53 -20.02
CA ALA A 154 15.94 -6.99 -19.95
C ALA A 154 15.94 -8.40 -19.36
N ASP A 155 15.42 -8.52 -18.13
CA ASP A 155 15.47 -9.79 -17.40
C ASP A 155 14.76 -10.84 -18.23
N GLU A 156 15.46 -11.95 -18.53
CA GLU A 156 14.84 -13.13 -19.15
C GLU A 156 13.59 -13.61 -18.40
N ASN A 157 13.44 -13.22 -17.13
CA ASN A 157 12.26 -13.48 -16.31
C ASN A 157 11.00 -12.70 -16.74
N GLN A 158 11.12 -11.52 -17.34
CA GLN A 158 9.96 -10.80 -17.87
C GLN A 158 9.40 -11.46 -19.15
N ALA A 159 10.22 -12.21 -19.86
CA ALA A 159 9.81 -12.92 -21.07
C ALA A 159 8.75 -14.03 -20.84
N ASN A 160 8.54 -14.45 -19.59
CA ASN A 160 7.61 -15.51 -19.21
C ASN A 160 6.44 -15.05 -18.35
N GLN A 161 6.14 -13.75 -18.33
CA GLN A 161 5.04 -13.20 -17.53
C GLN A 161 3.83 -12.85 -18.40
N ALA A 162 2.65 -12.96 -17.81
CA ALA A 162 1.40 -12.48 -18.37
C ALA A 162 0.68 -11.60 -17.35
N LEU A 163 -0.07 -10.60 -17.85
CA LEU A 163 -0.90 -9.76 -17.01
C LEU A 163 -2.14 -10.54 -16.56
N LEU A 164 -2.17 -10.91 -15.27
CA LEU A 164 -3.30 -11.55 -14.65
C LEU A 164 -4.30 -10.49 -14.18
N ILE A 165 -5.45 -10.44 -14.82
CA ILE A 165 -6.52 -9.50 -14.50
C ILE A 165 -7.58 -10.25 -13.71
N THR A 166 -7.80 -9.86 -12.46
CA THR A 166 -8.87 -10.38 -11.60
C THR A 166 -9.91 -9.30 -11.37
N ALA A 167 -11.14 -9.52 -11.82
CA ALA A 167 -12.25 -8.58 -11.66
C ALA A 167 -13.29 -9.14 -10.68
N TRP A 168 -13.56 -8.39 -9.63
CA TRP A 168 -14.64 -8.63 -8.68
C TRP A 168 -15.78 -7.67 -8.99
N LEU A 169 -16.94 -8.19 -9.39
CA LEU A 169 -18.04 -7.39 -9.91
C LEU A 169 -19.32 -7.64 -9.11
N LYS A 170 -20.06 -6.59 -8.83
CA LYS A 170 -21.45 -6.69 -8.37
C LYS A 170 -22.33 -6.86 -9.58
N ASP A 171 -22.65 -8.10 -9.93
CA ASP A 171 -23.47 -8.42 -11.12
C ASP A 171 -24.94 -8.48 -10.72
N GLU A 172 -25.75 -7.62 -11.32
CA GLU A 172 -27.20 -7.55 -11.09
C GLU A 172 -28.03 -8.30 -12.16
N THR A 173 -27.38 -9.13 -12.98
CA THR A 173 -28.05 -9.92 -14.01
C THR A 173 -29.12 -10.82 -13.39
N MET A 174 -30.37 -10.67 -13.86
CA MET A 174 -31.50 -11.49 -13.42
C MET A 174 -31.67 -12.67 -14.34
N VAL A 175 -31.93 -13.84 -13.75
CA VAL A 175 -32.25 -15.09 -14.46
C VAL A 175 -33.62 -15.58 -14.01
N GLU A 176 -34.42 -16.06 -14.95
CA GLU A 176 -35.71 -16.68 -14.65
C GLU A 176 -35.51 -18.12 -14.17
N GLU A 177 -35.85 -18.38 -12.91
CA GLU A 177 -35.82 -19.71 -12.32
C GLU A 177 -37.26 -20.28 -12.27
N LYS A 178 -37.38 -21.52 -12.69
CA LYS A 178 -38.66 -22.24 -12.62
C LYS A 178 -38.84 -22.88 -11.24
N ILE A 179 -39.70 -22.28 -10.41
CA ILE A 179 -39.99 -22.83 -9.08
C ILE A 179 -41.30 -23.60 -9.15
N ARG A 180 -41.32 -24.80 -8.59
CA ARG A 180 -42.52 -25.59 -8.37
C ARG A 180 -43.10 -25.21 -7.01
N VAL A 181 -44.20 -24.47 -7.02
CA VAL A 181 -44.91 -24.05 -5.81
C VAL A 181 -46.22 -24.84 -5.74
N GLU A 182 -46.56 -25.36 -4.57
CA GLU A 182 -47.90 -25.94 -4.34
C GLU A 182 -48.91 -24.81 -4.14
N ASP A 183 -49.96 -24.84 -4.98
CA ASP A 183 -51.09 -23.92 -4.85
C ASP A 183 -51.95 -24.32 -3.63
N LYS A 184 -52.77 -23.39 -3.13
CA LYS A 184 -53.68 -23.61 -2.00
C LYS A 184 -54.55 -24.88 -2.08
N PHE A 185 -54.60 -25.52 -3.24
CA PHE A 185 -55.32 -26.78 -3.52
C PHE A 185 -54.37 -27.98 -3.68
N GLY A 186 -53.12 -27.93 -3.27
CA GLY A 186 -52.17 -29.03 -3.38
C GLY A 186 -51.69 -29.35 -4.81
N LYS A 187 -51.97 -28.47 -5.79
CA LYS A 187 -51.54 -28.65 -7.17
C LYS A 187 -50.17 -28.00 -7.42
N LYS A 188 -49.24 -28.78 -7.93
CA LYS A 188 -47.89 -28.25 -8.27
C LYS A 188 -48.00 -27.36 -9.50
N VAL A 189 -47.84 -26.05 -9.31
CA VAL A 189 -47.83 -25.05 -10.37
C VAL A 189 -46.39 -24.54 -10.54
N THR A 190 -45.93 -24.49 -11.79
CA THR A 190 -44.62 -23.91 -12.11
C THR A 190 -44.77 -22.40 -12.21
N LYS A 191 -44.12 -21.67 -11.31
CA LYS A 191 -43.99 -20.21 -11.36
C LYS A 191 -42.58 -19.84 -11.81
N PHE A 192 -42.47 -18.76 -12.59
CA PHE A 192 -41.20 -18.16 -12.93
C PHE A 192 -40.88 -17.09 -11.88
N GLN A 193 -39.76 -17.22 -11.23
CA GLN A 193 -39.25 -16.21 -10.30
C GLN A 193 -37.94 -15.63 -10.86
N GLN A 194 -37.82 -14.31 -10.86
CA GLN A 194 -36.58 -13.67 -11.19
C GLN A 194 -35.64 -13.72 -9.98
N LYS A 195 -34.46 -14.29 -10.18
CA LYS A 195 -33.40 -14.38 -9.18
C LYS A 195 -32.13 -13.79 -9.76
N LYS A 196 -31.34 -13.14 -8.91
CA LYS A 196 -29.99 -12.69 -9.33
C LYS A 196 -29.16 -13.91 -9.71
N LYS A 197 -28.48 -13.86 -10.85
CA LYS A 197 -27.60 -14.95 -11.31
C LYS A 197 -26.41 -15.12 -10.36
N TYR A 198 -25.89 -14.02 -9.83
CA TYR A 198 -24.76 -13.97 -8.92
C TYR A 198 -25.14 -13.15 -7.68
N PRO A 199 -25.86 -13.73 -6.71
CA PRO A 199 -26.34 -13.01 -5.53
C PRO A 199 -25.20 -12.41 -4.69
N ASN A 200 -24.06 -13.10 -4.59
CA ASN A 200 -22.88 -12.67 -3.82
C ASN A 200 -21.87 -11.88 -4.67
N GLY A 201 -22.19 -11.57 -5.94
CA GLY A 201 -21.27 -10.97 -6.89
C GLY A 201 -20.55 -12.02 -7.75
N ARG A 202 -19.72 -11.54 -8.68
CA ARG A 202 -19.06 -12.36 -9.71
C ARG A 202 -17.56 -12.12 -9.68
N LYS A 203 -16.79 -13.18 -9.79
CA LYS A 203 -15.33 -13.17 -9.93
C LYS A 203 -14.98 -13.63 -11.34
N VAL A 204 -14.20 -12.83 -12.05
CA VAL A 204 -13.71 -13.13 -13.39
C VAL A 204 -12.20 -13.00 -13.42
N VAL A 205 -11.49 -14.02 -13.92
CA VAL A 205 -10.04 -14.01 -14.04
C VAL A 205 -9.65 -14.20 -15.51
N ILE A 206 -8.84 -13.30 -16.02
CA ILE A 206 -8.37 -13.26 -17.42
C ILE A 206 -6.87 -13.10 -17.44
N ALA A 207 -6.16 -13.83 -18.31
CA ALA A 207 -4.75 -13.58 -18.58
C ALA A 207 -4.47 -13.66 -20.09
N ALA A 208 -3.76 -12.68 -20.63
CA ALA A 208 -3.41 -12.60 -22.07
C ALA A 208 -4.62 -12.85 -23.00
N GLY A 209 -5.79 -12.31 -22.64
CA GLY A 209 -7.02 -12.49 -23.41
C GLY A 209 -7.72 -13.86 -23.26
N VAL A 210 -7.19 -14.75 -22.43
CA VAL A 210 -7.79 -16.07 -22.13
C VAL A 210 -8.59 -15.96 -20.85
N LEU A 211 -9.88 -16.34 -20.89
CA LEU A 211 -10.74 -16.45 -19.72
C LEU A 211 -10.33 -17.71 -18.91
N LEU A 212 -9.85 -17.50 -17.70
CA LEU A 212 -9.39 -18.57 -16.80
C LEU A 212 -10.48 -19.03 -15.85
N GLU A 213 -11.24 -18.08 -15.29
CA GLU A 213 -12.28 -18.32 -14.28
C GLU A 213 -13.44 -17.33 -14.47
N ASP A 214 -14.66 -17.79 -14.36
CA ASP A 214 -15.88 -16.98 -14.38
C ASP A 214 -16.90 -17.65 -13.47
N GLU A 215 -16.90 -17.24 -12.19
CA GLU A 215 -17.67 -17.91 -11.15
C GLU A 215 -18.35 -16.89 -10.24
N GLU A 216 -19.29 -17.37 -9.43
CA GLU A 216 -19.84 -16.56 -8.35
C GLU A 216 -18.76 -16.28 -7.29
N ASN A 217 -18.85 -15.13 -6.64
CA ASN A 217 -18.00 -14.80 -5.49
C ASN A 217 -18.12 -15.93 -4.45
N PRO A 218 -17.01 -16.61 -4.09
CA PRO A 218 -17.04 -17.73 -3.18
C PRO A 218 -17.41 -17.36 -1.73
N TYR A 219 -17.44 -16.06 -1.42
CA TYR A 219 -17.67 -15.57 -0.06
C TYR A 219 -19.14 -15.29 0.19
N LEU A 220 -19.71 -15.98 1.19
CA LEU A 220 -21.14 -15.88 1.53
C LEU A 220 -21.55 -14.50 2.02
N ASP A 221 -20.61 -13.73 2.57
CA ASP A 221 -20.87 -12.35 2.98
C ASP A 221 -21.02 -11.36 1.79
N GLY A 222 -20.81 -11.85 0.56
CA GLY A 222 -20.88 -11.05 -0.67
C GLY A 222 -19.82 -9.95 -0.76
N LYS A 223 -18.87 -9.91 0.16
CA LYS A 223 -17.81 -8.89 0.17
C LYS A 223 -16.63 -9.33 -0.69
N MET A 224 -15.99 -8.35 -1.32
CA MET A 224 -14.71 -8.56 -1.98
C MET A 224 -13.62 -8.78 -0.94
N PRO A 225 -12.63 -9.68 -1.16
CA PRO A 225 -11.61 -10.02 -0.17
C PRO A 225 -10.52 -8.96 -0.07
N PHE A 226 -10.88 -7.70 -0.06
CA PHE A 226 -9.94 -6.59 0.04
C PHE A 226 -10.35 -5.64 1.15
N ALA A 227 -9.35 -5.01 1.74
CA ALA A 227 -9.50 -3.88 2.65
C ALA A 227 -8.50 -2.78 2.27
N ARG A 228 -8.89 -1.51 2.45
CA ARG A 228 -8.03 -0.38 2.15
C ARG A 228 -7.65 0.39 3.42
N LEU A 229 -6.40 0.80 3.49
CA LEU A 229 -5.89 1.77 4.45
C LEU A 229 -5.58 3.07 3.71
N VAL A 230 -6.10 4.19 4.18
CA VAL A 230 -5.84 5.51 3.59
C VAL A 230 -5.10 6.37 4.61
N ASP A 231 -4.01 7.03 4.19
CA ASP A 231 -3.24 7.93 5.07
C ASP A 231 -3.99 9.24 5.28
N HIS A 232 -4.07 10.09 4.27
CA HIS A 232 -4.88 11.30 4.27
C HIS A 232 -6.09 11.12 3.37
N MET A 233 -7.28 11.02 3.98
CA MET A 233 -8.52 10.79 3.25
C MET A 233 -8.95 12.04 2.49
N LEU A 234 -9.19 11.88 1.19
CA LEU A 234 -9.83 12.88 0.35
C LEU A 234 -11.34 12.63 0.30
N PRO A 235 -12.19 13.64 0.52
CA PRO A 235 -13.62 13.47 0.49
C PRO A 235 -14.12 13.00 -0.87
N ARG A 236 -14.86 11.88 -0.89
CA ARG A 236 -15.49 11.27 -2.07
C ARG A 236 -14.54 10.61 -3.06
N GLU A 237 -13.27 10.47 -2.73
CA GLU A 237 -12.28 9.79 -3.54
C GLU A 237 -11.92 8.43 -2.95
N PHE A 238 -11.57 7.49 -3.81
CA PHE A 238 -11.08 6.17 -3.40
C PHE A 238 -9.62 6.25 -2.94
N PHE A 239 -8.80 6.99 -3.68
CA PHE A 239 -7.40 7.19 -3.34
C PHE A 239 -7.25 8.36 -2.38
N GLY A 240 -6.31 8.25 -1.44
CA GLY A 240 -5.93 9.35 -0.56
C GLY A 240 -4.64 10.02 -1.01
N GLU A 241 -4.16 10.96 -0.20
CA GLU A 241 -2.82 11.54 -0.31
C GLU A 241 -1.89 10.90 0.71
N GLY A 242 -0.64 10.62 0.29
CA GLY A 242 0.41 10.17 1.18
C GLY A 242 1.13 11.32 1.88
N GLU A 243 1.83 11.02 2.96
CA GLU A 243 2.71 11.97 3.63
C GLU A 243 3.77 12.52 2.68
N VAL A 244 4.32 11.64 1.83
CA VAL A 244 5.35 12.00 0.84
C VAL A 244 4.82 13.02 -0.19
N ASP A 245 3.55 12.95 -0.58
CA ASP A 245 2.96 13.90 -1.54
C ASP A 245 2.97 15.32 -0.99
N GLN A 246 2.67 15.49 0.30
CA GLN A 246 2.70 16.80 0.97
C GLN A 246 4.12 17.36 1.12
N LEU A 247 5.13 16.49 1.22
CA LEU A 247 6.53 16.85 1.39
C LEU A 247 7.27 17.13 0.07
N LYS A 248 6.75 16.70 -1.08
CA LYS A 248 7.37 16.91 -2.40
C LYS A 248 7.68 18.37 -2.72
N GLY A 249 6.77 19.28 -2.39
CA GLY A 249 6.93 20.71 -2.64
C GLY A 249 8.12 21.30 -1.87
N PRO A 250 8.12 21.21 -0.54
CA PRO A 250 9.27 21.62 0.30
C PRO A 250 10.58 20.95 -0.11
N GLN A 251 10.57 19.65 -0.42
CA GLN A 251 11.76 18.91 -0.85
C GLN A 251 12.35 19.47 -2.15
N ALA A 252 11.52 19.81 -3.12
CA ALA A 252 11.99 20.41 -4.37
C ALA A 252 12.67 21.78 -4.14
N ILE A 253 12.16 22.55 -3.17
CA ILE A 253 12.77 23.84 -2.80
C ILE A 253 14.12 23.62 -2.13
N ILE A 254 14.24 22.68 -1.17
CA ILE A 254 15.51 22.32 -0.55
C ILE A 254 16.54 21.90 -1.59
N ASN A 255 16.19 21.00 -2.49
CA ASN A 255 17.11 20.55 -3.54
C ASN A 255 17.62 21.71 -4.39
N LYS A 256 16.73 22.65 -4.75
CA LYS A 256 17.12 23.85 -5.51
C LYS A 256 18.04 24.78 -4.72
N LEU A 257 17.77 25.00 -3.43
CA LEU A 257 18.60 25.83 -2.57
C LEU A 257 19.98 25.20 -2.37
N TRP A 258 20.06 23.89 -2.15
CA TRP A 258 21.33 23.18 -2.04
C TRP A 258 22.13 23.25 -3.32
N SER A 259 21.52 23.02 -4.49
CA SER A 259 22.21 23.15 -5.78
C SER A 259 22.79 24.57 -5.92
N HIS A 260 22.00 25.60 -5.62
CA HIS A 260 22.47 26.97 -5.69
C HIS A 260 23.60 27.26 -4.70
N ALA A 261 23.51 26.79 -3.45
CA ALA A 261 24.57 26.96 -2.46
C ALA A 261 25.86 26.24 -2.89
N MET A 262 25.75 25.04 -3.47
CA MET A 262 26.92 24.31 -3.97
C MET A 262 27.57 25.00 -5.16
N ASP A 263 26.79 25.52 -6.11
CA ASP A 263 27.31 26.30 -7.26
C ASP A 263 28.12 27.52 -6.78
N VAL A 264 27.60 28.25 -5.77
CA VAL A 264 28.31 29.41 -5.19
C VAL A 264 29.58 28.94 -4.52
N LEU A 265 29.58 27.88 -3.74
CA LEU A 265 30.76 27.33 -3.07
C LEU A 265 31.82 26.87 -4.09
N GLU A 266 31.44 26.27 -5.20
CA GLU A 266 32.33 25.87 -6.27
C GLU A 266 33.00 27.11 -6.94
N LEU A 267 32.20 28.14 -7.22
CA LEU A 267 32.71 29.40 -7.77
C LEU A 267 33.65 30.11 -6.80
N MET A 268 33.36 30.06 -5.50
CA MET A 268 34.24 30.61 -4.46
C MET A 268 35.56 29.83 -4.31
N GLY A 269 35.48 28.49 -4.42
CA GLY A 269 36.65 27.62 -4.36
C GLY A 269 37.63 27.86 -5.51
N ASN A 270 37.15 28.38 -6.63
CA ASN A 270 37.93 28.70 -7.83
C ASN A 270 37.86 30.22 -8.15
N PRO A 271 38.40 31.09 -7.30
CA PRO A 271 38.33 32.52 -7.51
C PRO A 271 39.08 32.97 -8.75
N ILE A 272 38.53 34.00 -9.39
CA ILE A 272 39.05 34.58 -10.63
C ILE A 272 40.29 35.44 -10.37
N TRP A 273 41.32 35.31 -11.18
CA TRP A 273 42.45 36.23 -11.18
C TRP A 273 42.23 37.38 -12.16
N LYS A 274 42.31 38.61 -11.69
CA LYS A 274 42.40 39.81 -12.53
C LYS A 274 43.86 40.12 -12.78
N ASN A 275 44.34 39.85 -14.02
CA ASN A 275 45.66 40.15 -14.44
C ASN A 275 45.66 41.40 -15.32
N PRO A 276 46.17 42.56 -14.84
CA PRO A 276 46.25 43.76 -15.65
C PRO A 276 47.16 43.56 -16.86
N THR A 277 46.81 44.09 -18.01
CA THR A 277 47.56 43.93 -19.27
C THR A 277 49.02 44.40 -19.16
N GLY A 278 49.33 45.30 -18.21
CA GLY A 278 50.70 45.84 -17.94
C GLY A 278 51.51 45.06 -16.92
N SER A 279 50.96 43.98 -16.35
CA SER A 279 51.63 43.22 -15.27
C SER A 279 52.91 42.50 -15.68
N GLY A 280 53.06 42.19 -16.98
CA GLY A 280 54.14 41.35 -17.49
C GLY A 280 54.02 39.87 -17.13
N VAL A 281 52.93 39.47 -16.42
CA VAL A 281 52.69 38.09 -15.99
C VAL A 281 51.86 37.35 -17.04
N PHE A 282 52.33 36.21 -17.48
CA PHE A 282 51.55 35.35 -18.39
C PHE A 282 50.49 34.58 -17.62
N SER A 283 49.30 34.43 -18.17
CA SER A 283 48.20 33.74 -17.52
C SER A 283 48.50 32.29 -17.15
N ASP A 284 49.38 31.63 -17.88
CA ASP A 284 49.84 30.25 -17.64
C ASP A 284 50.73 30.10 -16.39
N THR A 285 51.30 31.19 -15.91
CA THR A 285 52.14 31.20 -14.68
C THR A 285 51.31 31.36 -13.41
N ILE A 286 50.04 31.78 -13.53
CA ILE A 286 49.14 31.95 -12.40
C ILE A 286 48.45 30.62 -12.12
N THR A 287 49.06 29.81 -11.25
CA THR A 287 48.51 28.51 -10.84
C THR A 287 48.21 28.52 -9.33
N ASN A 288 47.44 27.51 -8.84
CA ASN A 288 47.15 27.34 -7.42
C ASN A 288 48.24 26.53 -6.66
N GLN A 289 49.49 26.56 -7.11
CA GLN A 289 50.58 25.84 -6.44
C GLN A 289 50.96 26.52 -5.10
N PRO A 290 51.10 25.76 -4.03
CA PRO A 290 51.62 26.29 -2.76
C PRO A 290 53.02 26.85 -2.90
N GLY A 291 53.25 28.09 -2.42
CA GLY A 291 54.55 28.75 -2.48
C GLY A 291 54.88 29.37 -3.84
N LEU A 292 53.94 29.52 -4.73
CA LEU A 292 54.13 30.17 -6.02
C LEU A 292 54.54 31.64 -5.82
N VAL A 293 55.68 32.03 -6.42
CA VAL A 293 56.15 33.43 -6.50
C VAL A 293 55.87 33.96 -7.90
N ILE A 294 55.16 35.06 -7.98
CA ILE A 294 54.82 35.73 -9.24
C ILE A 294 55.49 37.06 -9.31
N ASP A 295 56.48 37.22 -10.22
CA ASP A 295 57.13 38.48 -10.51
C ASP A 295 56.24 39.34 -11.41
N HIS A 296 56.03 40.60 -11.01
CA HIS A 296 55.12 41.52 -11.74
C HIS A 296 55.79 42.92 -11.84
N ASN A 297 55.32 43.72 -12.79
CA ASN A 297 55.77 45.13 -12.93
C ASN A 297 55.09 45.98 -11.85
N ASP A 298 55.85 46.96 -11.33
CA ASP A 298 55.36 47.88 -10.32
C ASP A 298 54.11 48.63 -10.75
N GLY A 299 53.06 48.59 -9.89
CA GLY A 299 51.74 49.21 -10.11
C GLY A 299 50.75 48.36 -10.85
N PHE A 300 51.11 47.15 -11.35
CA PHE A 300 50.21 46.25 -12.08
C PHE A 300 50.13 44.87 -11.41
N GLU A 301 49.80 44.83 -10.13
CA GLU A 301 49.69 43.59 -9.36
C GLU A 301 48.49 42.74 -9.85
N PRO A 302 48.70 41.46 -10.18
CA PRO A 302 47.60 40.50 -10.36
C PRO A 302 46.83 40.37 -9.04
N LYS A 303 45.51 40.58 -9.10
CA LYS A 303 44.64 40.47 -7.91
C LYS A 303 43.71 39.28 -8.04
N ARG A 304 43.66 38.51 -6.94
CA ARG A 304 42.69 37.45 -6.78
C ARG A 304 41.35 38.05 -6.32
N GLU A 305 40.30 37.91 -7.13
CA GLU A 305 38.97 38.37 -6.78
C GLU A 305 38.24 37.22 -6.16
N MET A 306 37.98 37.29 -4.87
CA MET A 306 37.15 36.32 -4.19
C MET A 306 35.68 36.59 -4.56
N GLY A 307 34.91 35.51 -4.82
CA GLY A 307 33.49 35.62 -4.98
C GLY A 307 32.81 36.06 -3.67
N GLU A 308 31.58 36.55 -3.78
CA GLU A 308 30.74 36.84 -2.62
C GLU A 308 30.28 35.54 -1.98
N ASP A 309 30.26 35.47 -0.65
CA ASP A 309 29.80 34.34 0.13
C ASP A 309 28.29 34.06 -0.09
N VAL A 310 27.85 32.87 0.23
CA VAL A 310 26.42 32.52 0.19
C VAL A 310 25.66 33.49 1.10
N GLN A 311 24.68 34.17 0.54
CA GLN A 311 23.92 35.16 1.29
C GLN A 311 23.24 34.55 2.51
N PRO A 312 23.26 35.21 3.69
CA PRO A 312 22.62 34.72 4.91
C PRO A 312 21.10 34.39 4.73
N SER A 313 20.43 35.03 3.75
CA SER A 313 19.06 34.79 3.41
C SER A 313 18.82 33.35 2.91
N VAL A 314 19.82 32.73 2.29
CA VAL A 314 19.73 31.34 1.83
C VAL A 314 19.64 30.39 3.03
N TRP A 315 20.49 30.59 4.03
CA TRP A 315 20.48 29.81 5.26
C TRP A 315 19.19 30.01 6.06
N GLN A 316 18.68 31.23 6.13
CA GLN A 316 17.35 31.51 6.72
C GLN A 316 16.23 30.80 5.97
N ALA A 317 16.34 30.62 4.65
CA ALA A 317 15.37 29.86 3.87
C ALA A 317 15.39 28.37 4.21
N PHE A 318 16.57 27.76 4.44
CA PHE A 318 16.69 26.39 4.95
C PHE A 318 15.98 26.22 6.30
N ASP A 319 16.28 27.08 7.29
CA ASP A 319 15.64 27.02 8.61
C ASP A 319 14.10 27.12 8.51
N ARG A 320 13.59 27.94 7.61
CA ARG A 320 12.14 28.06 7.40
C ARG A 320 11.53 26.80 6.78
N ILE A 321 12.24 26.17 5.85
CA ILE A 321 11.74 24.96 5.20
C ILE A 321 11.77 23.78 6.18
N ASP A 322 12.78 23.67 7.03
CA ASP A 322 12.82 22.66 8.10
C ASP A 322 11.61 22.80 9.02
N GLN A 323 11.25 24.03 9.42
CA GLN A 323 10.01 24.28 10.17
C GLN A 323 8.73 23.90 9.40
N VAL A 324 8.74 24.00 8.06
CA VAL A 324 7.60 23.55 7.23
C VAL A 324 7.52 22.03 7.25
N PHE A 325 8.64 21.30 7.15
CA PHE A 325 8.67 19.86 7.28
C PHE A 325 8.12 19.39 8.63
N GLU A 326 8.57 20.00 9.72
CA GLU A 326 8.05 19.71 11.07
C GLU A 326 6.53 19.94 11.18
N LYS A 327 6.05 21.04 10.59
CA LYS A 327 4.62 21.36 10.60
C LYS A 327 3.77 20.39 9.75
N ILE A 328 4.29 19.93 8.63
CA ILE A 328 3.60 18.98 7.74
C ILE A 328 3.60 17.60 8.36
N SER A 329 4.75 17.07 8.77
CA SER A 329 4.87 15.73 9.33
C SER A 329 4.30 15.61 10.75
N GLY A 330 4.24 16.71 11.51
CA GLY A 330 3.93 16.70 12.93
C GLY A 330 5.05 16.12 13.80
N VAL A 331 6.18 15.77 13.21
CA VAL A 331 7.37 15.28 13.91
C VAL A 331 8.25 16.47 14.23
N ASN A 332 8.36 16.81 15.50
CA ASN A 332 9.17 17.91 16.01
C ASN A 332 10.18 17.41 17.06
N GLU A 333 11.08 18.26 17.50
CA GLU A 333 12.10 17.91 18.49
C GLU A 333 11.50 17.28 19.75
N VAL A 334 10.29 17.72 20.17
CA VAL A 334 9.61 17.18 21.37
C VAL A 334 9.13 15.76 21.17
N THR A 335 8.61 15.45 19.97
CA THR A 335 8.21 14.06 19.62
C THR A 335 9.40 13.12 19.48
N GLN A 336 10.58 13.66 19.15
CA GLN A 336 11.85 12.92 19.10
C GLN A 336 12.53 12.78 20.47
N GLY A 337 11.90 13.28 21.54
CA GLY A 337 12.40 13.15 22.91
C GLY A 337 13.35 14.28 23.33
N ALA A 338 13.52 15.32 22.55
CA ALA A 338 14.26 16.50 22.96
C ALA A 338 13.40 17.32 23.94
N THR A 339 13.92 17.58 25.13
CA THR A 339 13.25 18.44 26.11
C THR A 339 13.75 19.87 25.98
N PRO A 340 12.85 20.85 25.75
CA PRO A 340 13.24 22.26 25.78
C PRO A 340 13.87 22.62 27.12
N ARG A 341 15.02 23.26 27.13
CA ARG A 341 15.85 23.52 28.32
C ARG A 341 15.14 24.25 29.49
N ASN A 342 14.01 24.91 29.23
CA ASN A 342 13.27 25.71 30.21
C ASN A 342 11.78 25.44 30.27
N ALA A 343 11.28 24.30 29.72
CA ALA A 343 9.86 24.00 29.78
C ALA A 343 9.49 23.28 31.10
N SER A 344 8.36 23.67 31.70
CA SER A 344 7.79 22.90 32.81
C SER A 344 7.23 21.57 32.33
N GLY A 345 7.14 20.56 33.22
CA GLY A 345 6.55 19.25 32.86
C GLY A 345 5.18 19.38 32.20
N VAL A 346 4.32 20.25 32.70
CA VAL A 346 2.97 20.51 32.16
C VAL A 346 3.04 21.09 30.73
N ALA A 347 4.05 21.95 30.45
CA ALA A 347 4.23 22.50 29.09
C ALA A 347 4.72 21.42 28.11
N ILE A 348 5.58 20.51 28.56
CA ILE A 348 6.07 19.38 27.76
C ILE A 348 4.90 18.44 27.45
N ASP A 349 4.07 18.08 28.44
CA ASP A 349 2.90 17.23 28.24
C ASP A 349 1.92 17.85 27.24
N SER A 350 1.66 19.15 27.34
CA SER A 350 0.77 19.86 26.41
C SER A 350 1.34 19.90 24.97
N LEU A 351 2.66 20.05 24.81
CA LEU A 351 3.30 20.02 23.50
C LEU A 351 3.27 18.61 22.89
N GLN A 352 3.48 17.58 23.72
CA GLN A 352 3.37 16.18 23.26
C GLN A 352 1.93 15.86 22.87
N GLU A 353 0.93 16.31 23.62
CA GLU A 353 -0.47 16.11 23.28
C GLU A 353 -0.85 16.80 21.95
N ALA A 354 -0.41 18.03 21.74
CA ALA A 354 -0.62 18.74 20.47
C ALA A 354 0.04 18.04 19.28
N ALA A 355 1.27 17.56 19.45
CA ALA A 355 2.00 16.83 18.40
C ALA A 355 1.33 15.49 18.07
N GLN A 356 0.78 14.78 19.06
CA GLN A 356 0.10 13.50 18.86
C GLN A 356 -1.25 13.62 18.13
N THR A 357 -1.84 14.81 18.00
CA THR A 357 -3.19 14.97 17.40
C THR A 357 -3.25 14.46 15.96
N ARG A 358 -2.23 14.69 15.14
CA ARG A 358 -2.14 14.17 13.76
C ARG A 358 -1.95 12.67 13.73
N ILE A 359 -1.08 12.14 14.59
CA ILE A 359 -0.80 10.71 14.70
C ILE A 359 -2.05 9.95 15.14
N ARG A 360 -2.86 10.52 16.05
CA ARG A 360 -4.14 9.92 16.49
C ARG A 360 -5.13 9.73 15.35
N LEU A 361 -5.20 10.66 14.40
CA LEU A 361 -6.08 10.52 13.23
C LEU A 361 -5.65 9.34 12.36
N LYS A 362 -4.35 9.24 12.05
CA LYS A 362 -3.78 8.11 11.32
C LYS A 362 -4.01 6.78 12.04
N SER A 363 -3.80 6.75 13.37
CA SER A 363 -4.08 5.56 14.18
C SER A 363 -5.53 5.09 14.06
N ARG A 364 -6.51 6.02 14.04
CA ARG A 364 -7.92 5.66 13.85
C ARG A 364 -8.20 5.06 12.47
N HIS A 365 -7.52 5.53 11.41
CA HIS A 365 -7.64 4.92 10.09
C HIS A 365 -7.08 3.50 10.08
N VAL A 366 -5.94 3.28 10.75
CA VAL A 366 -5.35 1.94 10.91
C VAL A 366 -6.27 1.03 11.73
N GLU A 367 -6.85 1.51 12.83
CA GLU A 367 -7.80 0.75 13.66
C GLU A 367 -9.05 0.35 12.85
N ALA A 368 -9.62 1.29 12.09
CA ALA A 368 -10.80 1.02 11.25
C ALA A 368 -10.49 -0.01 10.16
N TRP A 369 -9.33 0.11 9.51
CA TRP A 369 -8.86 -0.85 8.52
C TRP A 369 -8.66 -2.24 9.14
N LEU A 370 -7.96 -2.34 10.28
CA LEU A 370 -7.76 -3.62 10.99
C LEU A 370 -9.09 -4.25 11.44
N THR A 371 -10.07 -3.43 11.80
CA THR A 371 -11.42 -3.93 12.12
C THR A 371 -12.08 -4.56 10.90
N GLN A 372 -11.97 -3.95 9.71
CA GLN A 372 -12.47 -4.53 8.47
C GLN A 372 -11.77 -5.85 8.13
N VAL A 373 -10.45 -5.90 8.27
CA VAL A 373 -9.65 -7.13 8.07
C VAL A 373 -10.07 -8.21 9.05
N GLY A 374 -10.24 -7.88 10.33
CA GLY A 374 -10.70 -8.83 11.36
C GLY A 374 -12.10 -9.38 11.07
N GLN A 375 -13.03 -8.54 10.62
CA GLN A 375 -14.37 -8.98 10.21
C GLN A 375 -14.33 -9.95 9.01
N GLN A 376 -13.47 -9.68 8.04
CA GLN A 376 -13.30 -10.60 6.89
C GLN A 376 -12.69 -11.92 7.34
N PHE A 377 -11.70 -11.92 8.21
CA PHE A 377 -11.14 -13.15 8.77
C PHE A 377 -12.18 -13.97 9.53
N ALA A 378 -12.97 -13.32 10.39
CA ALA A 378 -14.05 -13.99 11.11
C ALA A 378 -15.05 -14.63 10.14
N SER A 379 -15.47 -13.91 9.10
CA SER A 379 -16.35 -14.45 8.05
C SER A 379 -15.75 -15.66 7.32
N ARG A 380 -14.44 -15.63 6.99
CA ARG A 380 -13.76 -16.77 6.34
C ARG A 380 -13.66 -17.98 7.26
N ILE A 381 -13.36 -17.75 8.55
CA ILE A 381 -13.31 -18.81 9.55
C ILE A 381 -14.69 -19.48 9.66
N LEU A 382 -15.76 -18.71 9.80
CA LEU A 382 -17.13 -19.23 9.89
C LEU A 382 -17.56 -20.02 8.66
N GLN A 383 -17.13 -19.62 7.48
CA GLN A 383 -17.54 -20.25 6.24
C GLN A 383 -16.74 -21.53 5.91
N PHE A 384 -15.43 -21.53 6.15
CA PHE A 384 -14.53 -22.53 5.59
C PHE A 384 -13.91 -23.49 6.63
N TYR A 385 -14.00 -23.21 7.94
CA TYR A 385 -13.43 -24.08 8.95
C TYR A 385 -14.39 -25.21 9.31
N SER A 386 -14.71 -26.08 8.33
CA SER A 386 -15.63 -27.21 8.50
C SER A 386 -14.99 -28.41 9.25
N THR A 387 -13.68 -28.54 9.20
CA THR A 387 -12.95 -29.64 9.90
C THR A 387 -12.43 -29.19 11.24
N PRO A 388 -12.52 -30.05 12.30
CA PRO A 388 -11.93 -29.73 13.60
C PRO A 388 -10.44 -29.39 13.50
N ARG A 389 -10.06 -28.22 13.99
CA ARG A 389 -8.66 -27.77 14.00
C ARG A 389 -8.17 -27.70 15.43
N ILE A 390 -6.96 -28.21 15.67
CA ILE A 390 -6.29 -28.11 16.95
C ILE A 390 -5.47 -26.82 16.94
N ILE A 391 -5.82 -25.88 17.83
CA ILE A 391 -5.14 -24.60 17.97
C ILE A 391 -4.40 -24.59 19.28
N ARG A 392 -3.12 -24.23 19.20
CA ARG A 392 -2.28 -24.02 20.36
C ARG A 392 -2.47 -22.61 20.88
N ILE A 393 -2.89 -22.48 22.13
CA ILE A 393 -3.06 -21.18 22.81
C ILE A 393 -1.84 -20.97 23.70
N THR A 394 -1.04 -19.96 23.41
CA THR A 394 0.25 -19.68 24.08
C THR A 394 0.23 -18.43 24.94
N ASP A 395 -0.87 -18.11 25.62
CA ASP A 395 -0.89 -16.97 26.57
C ASP A 395 -0.27 -17.29 27.93
N ASN A 396 0.03 -18.56 28.21
CA ASN A 396 0.72 -18.96 29.43
C ASN A 396 1.75 -20.05 29.10
N PRO A 397 3.06 -19.81 29.32
CA PRO A 397 4.11 -20.82 29.04
C PRO A 397 3.97 -22.10 29.85
N GLU A 398 3.23 -22.10 30.99
CA GLU A 398 3.02 -23.26 31.84
C GLU A 398 1.74 -24.07 31.53
N ALA A 399 0.85 -23.56 30.67
CA ALA A 399 -0.40 -24.23 30.31
C ALA A 399 -0.62 -24.21 28.82
N GLU A 400 -0.10 -25.22 28.11
CA GLU A 400 -0.47 -25.48 26.73
C GLU A 400 -1.93 -25.95 26.67
N LYS A 401 -2.85 -25.08 26.30
CA LYS A 401 -4.25 -25.43 26.04
C LYS A 401 -4.45 -25.65 24.53
N TYR A 402 -4.98 -26.79 24.19
CA TYR A 402 -5.38 -27.15 22.84
C TYR A 402 -6.89 -27.10 22.75
N PHE A 403 -7.42 -26.28 21.82
CA PHE A 403 -8.84 -26.29 21.52
C PHE A 403 -9.09 -26.98 20.18
N LYS A 404 -10.09 -27.84 20.17
CA LYS A 404 -10.61 -28.46 18.95
C LYS A 404 -11.85 -27.67 18.55
N ILE A 405 -11.80 -27.02 17.40
CA ILE A 405 -12.91 -26.24 16.88
C ILE A 405 -13.42 -26.92 15.62
N ALA A 406 -14.71 -27.22 15.60
CA ALA A 406 -15.47 -27.55 14.42
C ALA A 406 -16.67 -26.61 14.37
N ILE A 407 -16.95 -26.05 13.20
CA ILE A 407 -18.10 -25.16 13.01
C ILE A 407 -19.40 -25.93 13.22
N ASP A 408 -19.40 -27.23 12.87
CA ASP A 408 -20.55 -28.11 13.10
C ASP A 408 -20.91 -28.26 14.59
N ASP A 409 -19.99 -27.93 15.53
CA ASP A 409 -20.26 -27.90 16.97
C ASP A 409 -20.87 -26.55 17.41
N VAL A 410 -20.93 -25.54 16.53
CA VAL A 410 -21.36 -24.18 16.84
C VAL A 410 -22.67 -23.81 16.12
N LEU A 411 -22.95 -24.45 15.01
CA LEU A 411 -24.18 -24.23 14.24
C LEU A 411 -25.16 -25.39 14.48
N ASP A 412 -26.43 -25.06 14.67
CA ASP A 412 -27.48 -26.05 14.69
C ASP A 412 -27.81 -26.56 13.27
N GLU A 413 -28.70 -27.58 13.16
CA GLU A 413 -29.13 -28.13 11.88
C GLU A 413 -29.83 -27.09 10.94
N SER A 414 -30.18 -25.91 11.47
CA SER A 414 -30.76 -24.79 10.73
C SER A 414 -29.70 -23.79 10.24
N GLY A 415 -28.44 -23.90 10.69
CA GLY A 415 -27.35 -22.99 10.36
C GLY A 415 -27.32 -21.74 11.23
N GLU A 416 -28.02 -21.74 12.36
CA GLU A 416 -27.95 -20.68 13.38
C GLU A 416 -26.93 -21.07 14.47
N VAL A 417 -26.30 -20.08 15.07
CA VAL A 417 -25.30 -20.27 16.16
C VAL A 417 -26.04 -20.76 17.39
N GLN A 418 -25.61 -21.93 17.95
CA GLN A 418 -26.15 -22.47 19.19
C GLN A 418 -25.76 -21.63 20.40
#